data_fe0eb21c352d62d62495ade7f7785408
#
_entry.id   fe0eb21c352d62d62495ade7f7785408
#
_cell.length_a   1.000
_cell.length_b   1.000
_cell.length_c   1.000
_cell.angle_alpha   90.00
_cell.angle_beta   90.00
_cell.angle_gamma   90.00
#
_symmetry.space_group_name_H-M   'P 1'
#
loop_
_entity.id
_entity.type
_entity.pdbx_description
1 polymer ?
#
loop_
_entity_poly.entity_id
_entity_poly.type
_entity_poly.pdbx_seq_one_letter_code
_entity_poly.pdbx_strand_id
1 'polypeptide(L)'
;MTRILGRVLASTALATALSFSALPATAQTAASSDPMQVDPAKMDWGKSGIQTQWQDKTAKPGADFDKFVNGEWEAAVVLPADRTNWGSFTALRDLSEQRVHAIMDQLIASKPAAGTDAARVEAAYAAFMDVDAINKAGLAPAQPHLARIFAARTPDDLMKIFAAPGFASPLGAYVGPDEKQSDINAFQVGIGSLGLPDRDYYLKNDQRSQDIRAKYTEYLTFVLGKAGYADAATAAKSVLSLETRIAQADWDRAASRDPDLTYNKLTLAEFEGLGTPGLMRTFMDSLGAGKAGYVLVGEMPPTPEELKAARIDPAKAQTLFGGGVPAVAKLVSEVPVATWQAWLAAHFLRANAAVLPSDIDDATFAFYGKVMSGQPEQRARWKRGVAAVEGMAGELVGKIYAEKYYPPEAKAAMTDLVANLRKAMAVNLKDLAWMGPATRKEAQAKLDAFNPKIGAPDTFKTYEGLTFSATDPLGNAIAAGAWENDDQMKRIGQPVDKTEWFMLPETVNAYYNPPF
;
A
#
# COMPACT_ATOMS: atom_id res chain seq x y z
N MET A 1 -8.13 0.20 1.85
CA MET A 1 -7.10 -0.70 2.38
C MET A 1 -5.69 -0.39 1.89
N THR A 2 -5.49 0.15 0.71
CA THR A 2 -4.16 0.41 0.09
C THR A 2 -3.46 1.70 0.58
N ARG A 3 -4.03 2.43 1.53
CA ARG A 3 -3.62 3.82 1.83
C ARG A 3 -2.49 3.96 2.86
N ILE A 4 -2.37 3.06 3.80
CA ILE A 4 -1.39 3.15 4.89
C ILE A 4 -0.08 2.44 4.51
N LEU A 5 -0.17 1.32 3.82
CA LEU A 5 1.01 0.57 3.35
C LEU A 5 1.73 1.21 2.15
N GLY A 6 1.06 2.05 1.38
CA GLY A 6 1.64 2.63 0.15
C GLY A 6 2.77 3.65 0.38
N ARG A 7 2.88 4.26 1.55
CA ARG A 7 3.91 5.26 1.82
C ARG A 7 5.15 4.74 2.55
N VAL A 8 5.01 3.70 3.35
CA VAL A 8 6.16 3.12 4.08
C VAL A 8 6.96 2.13 3.20
N LEU A 9 6.32 1.51 2.18
CA LEU A 9 6.95 0.48 1.35
C LEU A 9 7.56 0.97 0.02
N ALA A 10 7.50 2.27 -0.28
CA ALA A 10 7.98 2.82 -1.55
C ALA A 10 9.52 3.03 -1.63
N SER A 11 10.29 2.60 -0.65
CA SER A 11 11.72 2.99 -0.55
C SER A 11 12.70 2.09 -1.29
N THR A 12 12.29 1.02 -1.99
CA THR A 12 13.26 0.21 -2.76
C THR A 12 12.60 -0.46 -3.97
N ALA A 13 12.37 0.30 -5.02
CA ALA A 13 12.26 -0.26 -6.36
C ALA A 13 12.97 0.68 -7.35
N LEU A 14 14.25 0.46 -7.55
CA LEU A 14 15.01 0.99 -8.67
C LEU A 14 14.54 0.22 -9.91
N ALA A 15 13.61 0.79 -10.68
CA ALA A 15 13.21 0.23 -11.96
C ALA A 15 14.10 0.81 -13.05
N THR A 16 15.07 0.04 -13.49
CA THR A 16 15.79 0.26 -14.77
C THR A 16 14.84 -0.15 -15.90
N ALA A 17 14.48 0.80 -16.76
CA ALA A 17 13.75 0.53 -17.98
C ALA A 17 14.69 -0.13 -19.00
N LEU A 18 14.46 -1.39 -19.31
CA LEU A 18 15.04 -2.08 -20.46
C LEU A 18 13.94 -2.33 -21.50
N SER A 19 14.19 -1.81 -22.68
CA SER A 19 13.37 -1.99 -23.88
C SER A 19 13.47 -3.44 -24.37
N PHE A 20 12.35 -4.18 -24.34
CA PHE A 20 12.27 -5.50 -24.97
C PHE A 20 11.50 -5.43 -26.27
N SER A 21 12.16 -5.86 -27.35
CA SER A 21 11.56 -6.14 -28.65
C SER A 21 10.74 -7.43 -28.56
N ALA A 22 9.49 -7.38 -28.96
CA ALA A 22 8.60 -8.54 -28.95
C ALA A 22 8.98 -9.56 -30.03
N LEU A 23 9.24 -10.80 -29.61
CA LEU A 23 9.22 -11.99 -30.47
C LEU A 23 7.86 -12.72 -30.30
N PRO A 24 7.31 -13.34 -31.34
CA PRO A 24 5.99 -13.96 -31.27
C PRO A 24 6.01 -15.22 -30.42
N ALA A 25 5.10 -15.29 -29.46
CA ALA A 25 4.87 -16.46 -28.61
C ALA A 25 4.14 -17.55 -29.42
N THR A 26 4.78 -18.68 -29.65
CA THR A 26 4.11 -19.93 -30.01
C THR A 26 3.49 -20.55 -28.76
N ALA A 27 2.16 -20.67 -28.76
CA ALA A 27 1.43 -21.35 -27.69
C ALA A 27 1.81 -22.83 -27.64
N GLN A 28 2.43 -23.23 -26.55
CA GLN A 28 2.64 -24.64 -26.22
C GLN A 28 1.81 -24.93 -24.96
N THR A 29 0.68 -25.62 -25.16
CA THR A 29 -0.10 -26.23 -24.08
C THR A 29 0.73 -27.34 -23.45
N ALA A 30 1.29 -27.09 -22.29
CA ALA A 30 1.90 -28.12 -21.45
C ALA A 30 1.13 -28.23 -20.13
N ALA A 31 0.78 -29.48 -19.81
CA ALA A 31 0.14 -29.87 -18.57
C ALA A 31 0.93 -29.36 -17.36
N SER A 32 0.20 -28.92 -16.33
CA SER A 32 0.70 -28.43 -15.06
C SER A 32 1.55 -29.50 -14.34
N SER A 33 2.84 -29.42 -14.49
CA SER A 33 3.78 -29.82 -13.45
C SER A 33 4.45 -28.52 -13.03
N ASP A 34 4.18 -28.09 -11.82
CA ASP A 34 4.71 -26.88 -11.20
C ASP A 34 6.26 -26.92 -11.23
N PRO A 35 6.94 -26.24 -12.17
CA PRO A 35 8.37 -26.31 -12.26
C PRO A 35 8.96 -25.28 -11.32
N MET A 36 9.47 -25.74 -10.21
CA MET A 36 10.15 -25.01 -9.16
C MET A 36 9.23 -24.34 -8.13
N GLN A 37 8.40 -25.10 -7.44
CA GLN A 37 8.18 -24.82 -6.03
C GLN A 37 9.53 -25.00 -5.35
N VAL A 38 10.29 -23.94 -5.30
CA VAL A 38 11.52 -23.91 -4.54
C VAL A 38 11.12 -23.96 -3.08
N ASP A 39 11.08 -25.16 -2.51
CA ASP A 39 11.02 -25.32 -1.06
C ASP A 39 12.33 -24.75 -0.50
N PRO A 40 12.35 -23.59 0.18
CA PRO A 40 13.58 -23.01 0.70
C PRO A 40 14.30 -23.96 1.66
N ALA A 41 13.59 -24.90 2.29
CA ALA A 41 14.20 -25.94 3.12
C ALA A 41 14.99 -26.98 2.28
N LYS A 42 14.71 -27.04 0.97
CA LYS A 42 15.42 -27.92 0.01
C LYS A 42 16.38 -27.15 -0.90
N MET A 43 16.50 -25.84 -0.74
CA MET A 43 17.50 -25.07 -1.49
C MET A 43 18.90 -25.45 -1.03
N ASP A 44 19.71 -25.91 -1.97
CA ASP A 44 21.15 -26.05 -1.73
C ASP A 44 21.80 -24.66 -1.78
N TRP A 45 21.95 -24.05 -0.62
CA TRP A 45 22.63 -22.75 -0.49
C TRP A 45 24.14 -22.85 -0.64
N GLY A 46 24.69 -24.07 -0.88
CA GLY A 46 26.12 -24.31 -0.86
C GLY A 46 26.74 -24.05 0.51
N LYS A 47 28.02 -24.32 0.66
CA LYS A 47 28.75 -24.11 1.93
C LYS A 47 28.90 -22.63 2.32
N SER A 48 28.85 -21.72 1.35
CA SER A 48 29.04 -20.27 1.53
C SER A 48 27.74 -19.46 1.36
N GLY A 49 26.61 -20.10 1.12
CA GLY A 49 25.36 -19.42 0.76
C GLY A 49 25.31 -18.94 -0.70
N ILE A 50 26.34 -19.25 -1.51
CA ILE A 50 26.40 -18.88 -2.93
C ILE A 50 26.09 -20.10 -3.79
N GLN A 51 25.08 -19.99 -4.63
CA GLN A 51 24.66 -21.03 -5.56
C GLN A 51 25.46 -20.95 -6.87
N THR A 52 26.70 -21.46 -6.86
CA THR A 52 27.65 -21.34 -7.98
C THR A 52 27.22 -22.08 -9.25
N GLN A 53 26.24 -23.01 -9.16
CA GLN A 53 25.63 -23.67 -10.32
C GLN A 53 24.89 -22.71 -11.25
N TRP A 54 24.47 -21.55 -10.76
CA TRP A 54 23.76 -20.53 -11.54
C TRP A 54 24.65 -19.53 -12.26
N GLN A 55 25.99 -19.66 -12.08
CA GLN A 55 26.96 -18.78 -12.72
C GLN A 55 27.14 -19.13 -14.19
N ASP A 56 26.98 -18.15 -15.08
CA ASP A 56 27.46 -18.24 -16.47
C ASP A 56 28.98 -17.97 -16.51
N LYS A 57 29.76 -19.05 -16.48
CA LYS A 57 31.23 -18.97 -16.50
C LYS A 57 31.80 -18.50 -17.83
N THR A 58 30.97 -18.33 -18.88
CA THR A 58 31.39 -17.76 -20.17
C THR A 58 31.36 -16.23 -20.14
N ALA A 59 30.56 -15.64 -19.25
CA ALA A 59 30.52 -14.21 -19.05
C ALA A 59 31.77 -13.72 -18.29
N LYS A 60 32.28 -12.54 -18.69
CA LYS A 60 33.41 -11.91 -17.98
C LYS A 60 32.86 -11.03 -16.86
N PRO A 61 33.19 -11.27 -15.59
CA PRO A 61 32.60 -10.53 -14.45
C PRO A 61 32.87 -9.01 -14.51
N GLY A 62 33.97 -8.59 -15.13
CA GLY A 62 34.27 -7.17 -15.31
C GLY A 62 33.51 -6.49 -16.44
N ALA A 63 32.87 -7.27 -17.35
CA ALA A 63 32.04 -6.75 -18.43
C ALA A 63 30.54 -6.78 -18.06
N ASP A 64 30.08 -7.88 -17.47
CA ASP A 64 28.70 -8.07 -17.04
C ASP A 64 28.70 -8.99 -15.82
N PHE A 65 28.67 -8.39 -14.63
CA PHE A 65 28.73 -9.12 -13.38
C PHE A 65 27.42 -9.86 -13.08
N ASP A 66 26.29 -9.27 -13.44
CA ASP A 66 24.98 -9.89 -13.24
C ASP A 66 24.84 -11.17 -14.06
N LYS A 67 25.16 -11.11 -15.34
CA LYS A 67 25.19 -12.31 -16.20
C LYS A 67 26.18 -13.35 -15.69
N PHE A 68 27.36 -12.93 -15.21
CA PHE A 68 28.32 -13.87 -14.64
C PHE A 68 27.74 -14.62 -13.43
N VAL A 69 27.00 -13.95 -12.55
CA VAL A 69 26.48 -14.55 -11.31
C VAL A 69 25.17 -15.31 -11.55
N ASN A 70 24.28 -14.79 -12.40
CA ASN A 70 22.89 -15.23 -12.53
C ASN A 70 22.53 -15.83 -13.89
N GLY A 71 23.44 -15.82 -14.89
CA GLY A 71 23.10 -16.11 -16.28
C GLY A 71 22.49 -17.49 -16.53
N GLU A 72 22.96 -18.55 -15.85
CA GLU A 72 22.37 -19.89 -15.95
C GLU A 72 20.98 -19.94 -15.28
N TRP A 73 20.77 -19.20 -14.20
CA TRP A 73 19.46 -19.09 -13.56
C TRP A 73 18.48 -18.31 -14.44
N GLU A 74 18.88 -17.20 -15.03
CA GLU A 74 18.03 -16.41 -15.94
C GLU A 74 17.61 -17.23 -17.19
N ALA A 75 18.51 -18.08 -17.69
CA ALA A 75 18.22 -18.98 -18.80
C ALA A 75 17.26 -20.12 -18.44
N ALA A 76 17.25 -20.57 -17.19
CA ALA A 76 16.48 -21.70 -16.71
C ALA A 76 15.13 -21.32 -16.08
N VAL A 77 15.02 -20.10 -15.52
CA VAL A 77 13.82 -19.69 -14.79
C VAL A 77 12.61 -19.53 -15.70
N VAL A 78 11.49 -20.14 -15.29
CA VAL A 78 10.19 -19.93 -15.91
C VAL A 78 9.37 -19.03 -15.00
N LEU A 79 9.01 -17.84 -15.48
CA LEU A 79 8.17 -16.90 -14.73
C LEU A 79 6.74 -17.44 -14.63
N PRO A 80 6.20 -17.66 -13.40
CA PRO A 80 4.80 -18.05 -13.24
C PRO A 80 3.85 -17.02 -13.87
N ALA A 81 2.76 -17.48 -14.49
CA ALA A 81 1.83 -16.60 -15.20
C ALA A 81 1.09 -15.61 -14.27
N ASP A 82 1.00 -15.92 -12.96
CA ASP A 82 0.42 -15.04 -11.94
C ASP A 82 1.44 -14.05 -11.33
N ARG A 83 2.61 -13.89 -11.97
CA ARG A 83 3.71 -13.03 -11.51
C ARG A 83 4.28 -12.17 -12.63
N THR A 84 4.88 -11.06 -12.26
CA THR A 84 5.62 -10.15 -13.17
C THR A 84 7.13 -10.17 -12.93
N ASN A 85 7.56 -10.81 -11.87
CA ASN A 85 8.96 -11.00 -11.53
C ASN A 85 9.14 -12.29 -10.70
N TRP A 86 10.38 -12.78 -10.68
CA TRP A 86 10.76 -13.93 -9.88
C TRP A 86 12.16 -13.70 -9.28
N GLY A 87 12.40 -14.26 -8.10
CA GLY A 87 13.67 -14.16 -7.39
C GLY A 87 13.52 -14.64 -5.96
N SER A 88 14.60 -14.57 -5.17
CA SER A 88 14.65 -15.10 -3.79
C SER A 88 13.53 -14.53 -2.90
N PHE A 89 13.28 -13.21 -2.97
CA PHE A 89 12.19 -12.58 -2.22
C PHE A 89 10.81 -13.09 -2.62
N THR A 90 10.59 -13.34 -3.93
CA THR A 90 9.31 -13.87 -4.41
C THR A 90 9.12 -15.32 -3.97
N ALA A 91 10.16 -16.14 -4.06
CA ALA A 91 10.14 -17.53 -3.60
C ALA A 91 9.87 -17.64 -2.09
N LEU A 92 10.52 -16.81 -1.27
CA LEU A 92 10.27 -16.75 0.17
C LEU A 92 8.85 -16.26 0.50
N ARG A 93 8.34 -15.29 -0.26
CA ARG A 93 6.96 -14.81 -0.12
C ARG A 93 5.96 -15.91 -0.46
N ASP A 94 6.19 -16.66 -1.53
CA ASP A 94 5.32 -17.79 -1.89
C ASP A 94 5.31 -18.88 -0.80
N LEU A 95 6.46 -19.17 -0.17
CA LEU A 95 6.50 -20.07 0.98
C LEU A 95 5.68 -19.53 2.16
N SER A 96 5.83 -18.24 2.48
CA SER A 96 5.08 -17.60 3.55
C SER A 96 3.57 -17.66 3.27
N GLU A 97 3.15 -17.35 2.05
CA GLU A 97 1.74 -17.47 1.62
C GLU A 97 1.21 -18.91 1.75
N GLN A 98 2.00 -19.93 1.35
CA GLN A 98 1.61 -21.33 1.51
C GLN A 98 1.46 -21.72 2.98
N ARG A 99 2.33 -21.25 3.86
CA ARG A 99 2.22 -21.47 5.31
C ARG A 99 0.97 -20.84 5.90
N VAL A 100 0.67 -19.60 5.50
CA VAL A 100 -0.58 -18.93 5.90
C VAL A 100 -1.80 -19.65 5.33
N HIS A 101 -1.75 -20.13 4.09
CA HIS A 101 -2.82 -20.96 3.52
C HIS A 101 -3.05 -22.24 4.32
N ALA A 102 -1.98 -22.93 4.72
CA ALA A 102 -2.09 -24.11 5.59
C ALA A 102 -2.69 -23.79 6.97
N ILE A 103 -2.46 -22.57 7.50
CA ILE A 103 -3.16 -22.08 8.70
C ILE A 103 -4.65 -21.94 8.40
N MET A 104 -5.04 -21.29 7.28
CA MET A 104 -6.45 -21.12 6.91
C MET A 104 -7.17 -22.47 6.77
N ASP A 105 -6.58 -23.43 6.07
CA ASP A 105 -7.13 -24.78 5.91
C ASP A 105 -7.34 -25.48 7.26
N GLN A 106 -6.38 -25.33 8.17
CA GLN A 106 -6.49 -25.89 9.52
C GLN A 106 -7.61 -25.21 10.33
N LEU A 107 -7.77 -23.88 10.23
CA LEU A 107 -8.84 -23.15 10.91
C LEU A 107 -10.21 -23.61 10.41
N ILE A 108 -10.40 -23.73 9.09
CA ILE A 108 -11.64 -24.24 8.47
C ILE A 108 -11.94 -25.66 8.99
N ALA A 109 -10.93 -26.54 8.99
CA ALA A 109 -11.10 -27.93 9.43
C ALA A 109 -11.42 -28.05 10.92
N SER A 110 -10.85 -27.21 11.76
CA SER A 110 -11.00 -27.25 13.23
C SER A 110 -12.32 -26.66 13.73
N LYS A 111 -13.00 -25.84 12.92
CA LYS A 111 -14.24 -25.13 13.28
C LYS A 111 -14.11 -24.44 14.64
N PRO A 112 -13.30 -23.41 14.75
CA PRO A 112 -12.97 -22.79 16.02
C PRO A 112 -14.20 -22.24 16.73
N ALA A 113 -14.18 -22.22 18.06
CA ALA A 113 -15.29 -21.74 18.88
C ALA A 113 -15.58 -20.26 18.58
N ALA A 114 -16.86 -19.91 18.48
CA ALA A 114 -17.32 -18.56 18.24
C ALA A 114 -16.74 -17.56 19.26
N GLY A 115 -16.37 -16.36 18.81
CA GLY A 115 -15.77 -15.31 19.64
C GLY A 115 -14.25 -15.43 19.84
N THR A 116 -13.59 -16.48 19.31
CA THR A 116 -12.13 -16.60 19.33
C THR A 116 -11.49 -15.87 18.15
N ASP A 117 -10.20 -15.52 18.29
CA ASP A 117 -9.39 -14.95 17.21
C ASP A 117 -9.38 -15.85 15.98
N ALA A 118 -9.24 -17.15 16.20
CA ALA A 118 -9.29 -18.19 15.17
C ALA A 118 -10.60 -18.19 14.39
N ALA A 119 -11.75 -18.04 15.07
CA ALA A 119 -13.07 -17.96 14.41
C ALA A 119 -13.22 -16.67 13.60
N ARG A 120 -12.65 -15.55 14.05
CA ARG A 120 -12.64 -14.29 13.28
C ARG A 120 -11.87 -14.43 11.97
N VAL A 121 -10.67 -15.00 12.04
CA VAL A 121 -9.83 -15.26 10.86
C VAL A 121 -10.54 -16.22 9.89
N GLU A 122 -11.08 -17.32 10.40
CA GLU A 122 -11.82 -18.32 9.59
C GLU A 122 -13.03 -17.68 8.89
N ALA A 123 -13.86 -16.93 9.61
CA ALA A 123 -15.04 -16.28 9.03
C ALA A 123 -14.68 -15.28 7.92
N ALA A 124 -13.65 -14.47 8.12
CA ALA A 124 -13.18 -13.51 7.11
C ALA A 124 -12.69 -14.22 5.84
N TYR A 125 -11.93 -15.31 6.01
CA TYR A 125 -11.40 -16.10 4.89
C TYR A 125 -12.51 -16.85 4.16
N ALA A 126 -13.41 -17.53 4.87
CA ALA A 126 -14.53 -18.27 4.29
C ALA A 126 -15.43 -17.35 3.46
N ALA A 127 -15.78 -16.16 3.99
CA ALA A 127 -16.58 -15.19 3.25
C ALA A 127 -15.91 -14.75 1.94
N PHE A 128 -14.60 -14.55 1.94
CA PHE A 128 -13.86 -14.18 0.74
C PHE A 128 -13.81 -15.32 -0.28
N MET A 129 -13.70 -16.56 0.18
CA MET A 129 -13.55 -17.73 -0.70
C MET A 129 -14.86 -18.14 -1.40
N ASP A 130 -16.02 -17.78 -0.87
CA ASP A 130 -17.33 -18.17 -1.43
C ASP A 130 -17.73 -17.30 -2.63
N VAL A 131 -17.08 -17.55 -3.77
CA VAL A 131 -17.32 -16.83 -5.03
C VAL A 131 -18.75 -17.03 -5.54
N ASP A 132 -19.32 -18.21 -5.32
CA ASP A 132 -20.70 -18.50 -5.75
C ASP A 132 -21.72 -17.65 -4.98
N ALA A 133 -21.55 -17.51 -3.67
CA ALA A 133 -22.38 -16.63 -2.86
C ALA A 133 -22.20 -15.16 -3.26
N ILE A 134 -20.96 -14.71 -3.50
CA ILE A 134 -20.66 -13.35 -3.98
C ILE A 134 -21.36 -13.08 -5.31
N ASN A 135 -21.24 -13.97 -6.28
CA ASN A 135 -21.90 -13.84 -7.59
C ASN A 135 -23.42 -13.86 -7.48
N LYS A 136 -23.97 -14.73 -6.64
CA LYS A 136 -25.42 -14.81 -6.38
C LYS A 136 -25.95 -13.53 -5.71
N ALA A 137 -25.22 -12.94 -4.80
CA ALA A 137 -25.60 -11.68 -4.14
C ALA A 137 -25.56 -10.49 -5.13
N GLY A 138 -24.75 -10.58 -6.18
CA GLY A 138 -24.62 -9.51 -7.17
C GLY A 138 -24.11 -8.22 -6.52
N LEU A 139 -24.67 -7.10 -6.93
CA LEU A 139 -24.37 -5.79 -6.34
C LEU A 139 -25.24 -5.42 -5.12
N ALA A 140 -26.10 -6.31 -4.64
CA ALA A 140 -26.98 -6.00 -3.51
C ALA A 140 -26.21 -5.53 -2.26
N PRO A 141 -25.07 -6.13 -1.86
CA PRO A 141 -24.27 -5.63 -0.73
C PRO A 141 -23.67 -4.24 -0.97
N ALA A 142 -23.41 -3.86 -2.22
CA ALA A 142 -22.85 -2.56 -2.57
C ALA A 142 -23.91 -1.44 -2.66
N GLN A 143 -25.19 -1.79 -2.85
CA GLN A 143 -26.27 -0.81 -3.07
C GLN A 143 -26.43 0.23 -1.97
N PRO A 144 -26.39 -0.08 -0.67
CA PRO A 144 -26.48 0.94 0.37
C PRO A 144 -25.36 2.00 0.28
N HIS A 145 -24.17 1.58 -0.11
CA HIS A 145 -22.99 2.44 -0.25
C HIS A 145 -23.08 3.32 -1.50
N LEU A 146 -23.51 2.75 -2.63
CA LEU A 146 -23.79 3.50 -3.85
C LEU A 146 -24.93 4.49 -3.64
N ALA A 147 -26.00 4.10 -2.95
CA ALA A 147 -27.10 4.99 -2.61
C ALA A 147 -26.63 6.18 -1.75
N ARG A 148 -25.74 5.95 -0.78
CA ARG A 148 -25.11 7.03 0.00
C ARG A 148 -24.32 8.00 -0.88
N ILE A 149 -23.55 7.48 -1.84
CA ILE A 149 -22.83 8.31 -2.81
C ILE A 149 -23.80 9.18 -3.61
N PHE A 150 -24.85 8.56 -4.16
CA PHE A 150 -25.83 9.25 -5.00
C PHE A 150 -26.77 10.19 -4.23
N ALA A 151 -26.82 10.07 -2.90
CA ALA A 151 -27.56 10.97 -2.05
C ALA A 151 -26.86 12.33 -1.80
N ALA A 152 -25.55 12.42 -2.01
CA ALA A 152 -24.81 13.68 -1.85
C ALA A 152 -25.36 14.77 -2.78
N ARG A 153 -25.53 15.99 -2.26
CA ARG A 153 -26.03 17.15 -3.02
C ARG A 153 -25.09 18.35 -2.92
N THR A 154 -24.24 18.37 -1.92
CA THR A 154 -23.38 19.50 -1.59
C THR A 154 -21.93 19.06 -1.43
N PRO A 155 -20.95 19.97 -1.54
CA PRO A 155 -19.56 19.70 -1.17
C PRO A 155 -19.40 19.19 0.28
N ASP A 156 -20.23 19.66 1.19
CA ASP A 156 -20.23 19.22 2.59
C ASP A 156 -20.63 17.73 2.72
N ASP A 157 -21.64 17.28 1.96
CA ASP A 157 -22.00 15.86 1.88
C ASP A 157 -20.84 15.02 1.35
N LEU A 158 -20.12 15.53 0.33
CA LEU A 158 -18.94 14.85 -0.22
C LEU A 158 -17.84 14.70 0.83
N MET A 159 -17.55 15.74 1.63
CA MET A 159 -16.53 15.68 2.68
C MET A 159 -16.87 14.61 3.72
N LYS A 160 -18.14 14.46 4.09
CA LYS A 160 -18.62 13.39 4.98
C LYS A 160 -18.43 11.98 4.39
N ILE A 161 -18.55 11.86 3.07
CA ILE A 161 -18.32 10.58 2.37
C ILE A 161 -16.81 10.32 2.24
N PHE A 162 -16.01 11.32 1.89
CA PHE A 162 -14.55 11.20 1.82
C PHE A 162 -13.91 10.80 3.16
N ALA A 163 -14.49 11.24 4.26
CA ALA A 163 -14.07 10.87 5.61
C ALA A 163 -14.54 9.47 6.04
N ALA A 164 -15.58 8.93 5.39
CA ALA A 164 -16.18 7.68 5.83
C ALA A 164 -15.33 6.46 5.45
N PRO A 165 -15.17 5.48 6.36
CA PRO A 165 -14.48 4.23 6.08
C PRO A 165 -15.07 3.50 4.87
N GLY A 166 -14.20 2.89 4.07
CA GLY A 166 -14.57 2.15 2.86
C GLY A 166 -14.76 3.01 1.60
N PHE A 167 -14.78 4.34 1.72
CA PHE A 167 -14.86 5.23 0.57
C PHE A 167 -13.49 5.81 0.18
N ALA A 168 -13.36 6.15 -1.09
CA ALA A 168 -12.20 6.88 -1.57
C ALA A 168 -12.29 8.36 -1.16
N SER A 169 -11.14 9.00 -1.01
CA SER A 169 -11.05 10.44 -0.73
C SER A 169 -9.92 11.07 -1.54
N PRO A 170 -10.10 12.26 -2.08
CA PRO A 170 -9.02 12.99 -2.73
C PRO A 170 -7.97 13.52 -1.72
N LEU A 171 -8.32 13.50 -0.42
CA LEU A 171 -7.44 13.84 0.70
C LEU A 171 -7.09 12.56 1.47
N GLY A 172 -5.81 12.28 1.61
CA GLY A 172 -5.31 11.20 2.47
C GLY A 172 -5.18 11.70 3.91
N ALA A 173 -5.78 11.00 4.87
CA ALA A 173 -5.65 11.33 6.28
C ALA A 173 -5.16 10.12 7.08
N TYR A 174 -4.28 10.33 8.03
CA TYR A 174 -3.75 9.28 8.91
C TYR A 174 -3.20 9.89 10.22
N VAL A 175 -2.92 9.04 11.17
CA VAL A 175 -2.27 9.42 12.44
C VAL A 175 -0.94 8.70 12.53
N GLY A 176 0.10 9.44 12.88
CA GLY A 176 1.45 8.91 13.04
C GLY A 176 2.32 9.87 13.81
N PRO A 177 3.57 9.49 14.14
CA PRO A 177 4.49 10.36 14.85
C PRO A 177 4.67 11.71 14.13
N ASP A 178 4.73 12.79 14.92
CA ASP A 178 5.21 14.07 14.42
C ASP A 178 6.71 13.96 14.14
N GLU A 179 7.14 14.17 12.90
CA GLU A 179 8.53 13.95 12.47
C GLU A 179 9.54 14.83 13.21
N LYS A 180 9.12 15.99 13.73
CA LYS A 180 9.96 16.89 14.54
C LYS A 180 9.72 16.75 16.05
N GLN A 181 8.73 15.93 16.45
CA GLN A 181 8.37 15.65 17.84
C GLN A 181 7.94 14.19 17.98
N SER A 182 8.86 13.25 17.69
CA SER A 182 8.61 11.84 17.39
C SER A 182 8.07 10.99 18.54
N ASP A 183 7.85 11.56 19.71
CA ASP A 183 7.21 10.93 20.87
C ASP A 183 5.69 11.18 20.97
N ILE A 184 5.13 12.00 20.06
CA ILE A 184 3.71 12.34 20.01
C ILE A 184 3.11 12.01 18.64
N ASN A 185 1.92 11.41 18.64
CA ASN A 185 1.16 11.16 17.42
C ASN A 185 0.40 12.43 16.98
N ALA A 186 0.55 12.79 15.71
CA ALA A 186 -0.10 13.91 15.07
C ALA A 186 -1.12 13.45 14.01
N PHE A 187 -2.17 14.24 13.81
CA PHE A 187 -3.07 14.10 12.68
C PHE A 187 -2.39 14.67 11.42
N GLN A 188 -2.34 13.88 10.37
CA GLN A 188 -1.62 14.21 9.13
C GLN A 188 -2.54 14.13 7.93
N VAL A 189 -2.40 15.10 7.01
CA VAL A 189 -3.20 15.18 5.78
C VAL A 189 -2.29 15.38 4.58
N GLY A 190 -2.50 14.61 3.54
CA GLY A 190 -1.85 14.74 2.24
C GLY A 190 -2.83 14.57 1.09
N ILE A 191 -2.34 14.53 -0.14
CA ILE A 191 -3.15 14.19 -1.30
C ILE A 191 -3.52 12.70 -1.24
N GLY A 192 -4.75 12.38 -1.58
CA GLY A 192 -5.28 11.02 -1.61
C GLY A 192 -4.88 10.26 -2.87
N SER A 193 -5.40 9.05 -3.00
CA SER A 193 -5.06 8.18 -4.12
C SER A 193 -5.76 8.59 -5.42
N LEU A 194 -5.02 8.57 -6.52
CA LEU A 194 -5.55 8.59 -7.88
C LEU A 194 -6.04 7.20 -8.32
N GLY A 195 -6.75 7.14 -9.42
CA GLY A 195 -7.13 5.86 -10.06
C GLY A 195 -5.93 5.16 -10.70
N LEU A 196 -5.06 5.89 -11.40
CA LEU A 196 -3.77 5.41 -11.89
C LEU A 196 -2.68 5.57 -10.81
N PRO A 197 -1.60 4.77 -10.85
CA PRO A 197 -0.62 4.70 -9.76
C PRO A 197 0.20 5.96 -9.50
N ASP A 198 0.29 6.86 -10.49
CA ASP A 198 1.15 8.04 -10.44
C ASP A 198 0.58 9.19 -11.27
N ARG A 199 0.82 10.43 -10.85
CA ARG A 199 0.40 11.65 -11.58
C ARG A 199 0.89 11.67 -13.03
N ASP A 200 2.05 11.09 -13.30
CA ASP A 200 2.66 11.08 -14.62
C ASP A 200 1.81 10.39 -15.67
N TYR A 201 1.04 9.36 -15.32
CA TYR A 201 0.12 8.70 -16.25
C TYR A 201 -0.97 9.64 -16.78
N TYR A 202 -1.32 10.70 -16.02
CA TYR A 202 -2.29 11.72 -16.43
C TYR A 202 -1.64 12.85 -17.21
N LEU A 203 -0.40 13.23 -16.88
CA LEU A 203 0.24 14.45 -17.33
C LEU A 203 1.17 14.25 -18.54
N LYS A 204 1.79 13.09 -18.68
CA LYS A 204 2.67 12.80 -19.83
C LYS A 204 1.88 12.52 -21.11
N ASN A 205 2.45 12.99 -22.24
CA ASN A 205 1.86 12.84 -23.58
C ASN A 205 2.58 11.82 -24.46
N ASP A 206 3.41 10.94 -23.87
CA ASP A 206 3.94 9.81 -24.59
C ASP A 206 2.84 8.78 -24.95
N GLN A 207 3.10 7.97 -25.99
CA GLN A 207 2.12 7.02 -26.53
C GLN A 207 1.62 6.05 -25.45
N ARG A 208 2.52 5.54 -24.60
CA ARG A 208 2.17 4.61 -23.52
C ARG A 208 1.18 5.23 -22.53
N SER A 209 1.42 6.47 -22.11
CA SER A 209 0.53 7.17 -21.18
C SER A 209 -0.84 7.44 -21.79
N GLN A 210 -0.88 7.78 -23.11
CA GLN A 210 -2.14 7.94 -23.85
C GLN A 210 -2.92 6.64 -23.94
N ASP A 211 -2.26 5.53 -24.29
CA ASP A 211 -2.89 4.20 -24.41
C ASP A 211 -3.44 3.73 -23.04
N ILE A 212 -2.69 3.98 -21.95
CA ILE A 212 -3.14 3.67 -20.60
C ILE A 212 -4.38 4.48 -20.24
N ARG A 213 -4.42 5.79 -20.50
CA ARG A 213 -5.61 6.61 -20.24
C ARG A 213 -6.82 6.17 -21.08
N ALA A 214 -6.61 5.74 -22.32
CA ALA A 214 -7.68 5.19 -23.15
C ALA A 214 -8.26 3.91 -22.53
N LYS A 215 -7.40 2.95 -22.15
CA LYS A 215 -7.81 1.71 -21.47
C LYS A 215 -8.43 1.95 -20.10
N TYR A 216 -7.94 2.94 -19.36
CA TYR A 216 -8.53 3.35 -18.10
C TYR A 216 -9.94 3.92 -18.30
N THR A 217 -10.17 4.69 -19.35
CA THR A 217 -11.51 5.21 -19.68
C THR A 217 -12.48 4.09 -20.05
N GLU A 218 -12.01 3.06 -20.77
CA GLU A 218 -12.81 1.85 -21.05
C GLU A 218 -13.21 1.14 -19.74
N TYR A 219 -12.25 0.95 -18.85
CA TYR A 219 -12.49 0.36 -17.51
C TYR A 219 -13.47 1.19 -16.68
N LEU A 220 -13.27 2.51 -16.60
CA LEU A 220 -14.19 3.42 -15.91
C LEU A 220 -15.61 3.35 -16.50
N THR A 221 -15.74 3.28 -17.82
CA THR A 221 -17.03 3.15 -18.49
C THR A 221 -17.74 1.86 -18.06
N PHE A 222 -17.00 0.75 -17.98
CA PHE A 222 -17.55 -0.52 -17.53
C PHE A 222 -18.05 -0.44 -16.07
N VAL A 223 -17.20 0.00 -15.12
CA VAL A 223 -17.58 0.01 -13.70
C VAL A 223 -18.69 1.02 -13.40
N LEU A 224 -18.73 2.16 -14.11
CA LEU A 224 -19.79 3.15 -13.97
C LEU A 224 -21.11 2.63 -14.56
N GLY A 225 -21.07 1.86 -15.64
CA GLY A 225 -22.23 1.13 -16.14
C GLY A 225 -22.79 0.17 -15.08
N LYS A 226 -21.92 -0.57 -14.38
CA LYS A 226 -22.30 -1.42 -13.24
C LYS A 226 -22.88 -0.63 -12.07
N ALA A 227 -22.37 0.59 -11.82
CA ALA A 227 -22.93 1.49 -10.81
C ALA A 227 -24.30 2.11 -11.18
N GLY A 228 -24.78 1.90 -12.42
CA GLY A 228 -26.09 2.35 -12.87
C GLY A 228 -26.09 3.67 -13.67
N TYR A 229 -24.95 4.15 -14.13
CA TYR A 229 -24.88 5.33 -15.00
C TYR A 229 -25.40 5.02 -16.40
N ALA A 230 -26.47 5.73 -16.83
CA ALA A 230 -27.04 5.57 -18.18
C ALA A 230 -26.06 6.00 -19.28
N ASP A 231 -25.31 7.10 -19.05
CA ASP A 231 -24.20 7.55 -19.91
C ASP A 231 -22.86 7.39 -19.17
N ALA A 232 -22.46 6.13 -19.01
CA ALA A 232 -21.23 5.77 -18.33
C ALA A 232 -19.97 6.29 -19.07
N ALA A 233 -20.02 6.43 -20.39
CA ALA A 233 -18.90 6.93 -21.18
C ALA A 233 -18.62 8.41 -20.90
N THR A 234 -19.64 9.25 -20.82
CA THR A 234 -19.49 10.66 -20.44
C THR A 234 -19.04 10.79 -18.98
N ALA A 235 -19.61 10.00 -18.07
CA ALA A 235 -19.19 9.96 -16.67
C ALA A 235 -17.72 9.55 -16.52
N ALA A 236 -17.25 8.54 -17.26
CA ALA A 236 -15.85 8.10 -17.27
C ALA A 236 -14.87 9.20 -17.71
N LYS A 237 -15.22 9.95 -18.76
CA LYS A 237 -14.43 11.12 -19.19
C LYS A 237 -14.38 12.21 -18.14
N SER A 238 -15.48 12.45 -17.44
CA SER A 238 -15.55 13.42 -16.35
C SER A 238 -14.67 13.00 -15.17
N VAL A 239 -14.65 11.71 -14.82
CA VAL A 239 -13.75 11.13 -13.78
C VAL A 239 -12.29 11.31 -14.19
N LEU A 240 -11.91 10.93 -15.43
CA LEU A 240 -10.53 11.11 -15.91
C LEU A 240 -10.11 12.60 -15.89
N SER A 241 -11.00 13.51 -16.27
CA SER A 241 -10.73 14.94 -16.22
C SER A 241 -10.52 15.43 -14.78
N LEU A 242 -11.34 14.99 -13.83
CA LEU A 242 -11.18 15.30 -12.41
C LEU A 242 -9.85 14.77 -11.87
N GLU A 243 -9.52 13.52 -12.13
CA GLU A 243 -8.26 12.92 -11.70
C GLU A 243 -7.03 13.59 -12.32
N THR A 244 -7.16 14.08 -13.57
CA THR A 244 -6.11 14.90 -14.19
C THR A 244 -5.89 16.21 -13.42
N ARG A 245 -6.96 16.87 -12.95
CA ARG A 245 -6.85 18.07 -12.10
C ARG A 245 -6.22 17.75 -10.74
N ILE A 246 -6.57 16.61 -10.13
CA ILE A 246 -5.91 16.14 -8.89
C ILE A 246 -4.43 15.85 -9.14
N ALA A 247 -4.09 15.18 -10.26
CA ALA A 247 -2.71 14.90 -10.64
C ALA A 247 -1.89 16.18 -10.90
N GLN A 248 -2.52 17.25 -11.42
CA GLN A 248 -1.89 18.57 -11.57
C GLN A 248 -1.63 19.26 -10.22
N ALA A 249 -2.47 18.99 -9.22
CA ALA A 249 -2.27 19.48 -7.86
C ALA A 249 -1.22 18.68 -7.09
N ASP A 250 -0.97 17.43 -7.46
CA ASP A 250 -0.05 16.53 -6.80
C ASP A 250 1.43 16.88 -7.11
N TRP A 251 2.33 16.45 -6.25
CA TRP A 251 3.76 16.67 -6.39
C TRP A 251 4.45 15.54 -7.16
N ASP A 252 5.61 15.84 -7.73
CA ASP A 252 6.50 14.80 -8.25
C ASP A 252 6.91 13.83 -7.14
N ARG A 253 6.98 12.55 -7.48
CA ARG A 253 7.30 11.48 -6.52
C ARG A 253 8.63 11.68 -5.79
N ALA A 254 9.62 12.28 -6.41
CA ALA A 254 10.90 12.55 -5.75
C ALA A 254 10.76 13.74 -4.79
N ALA A 255 10.05 14.79 -5.20
CA ALA A 255 9.80 15.98 -4.39
C ALA A 255 8.93 15.65 -3.16
N SER A 256 7.94 14.78 -3.28
CA SER A 256 7.07 14.36 -2.17
C SER A 256 7.77 13.49 -1.10
N ARG A 257 9.06 13.19 -1.28
CA ARG A 257 9.88 12.46 -0.30
C ARG A 257 10.82 13.35 0.50
N ASP A 258 10.87 14.65 0.19
CA ASP A 258 11.70 15.59 0.93
C ASP A 258 11.00 15.94 2.26
N PRO A 259 11.54 15.48 3.41
CA PRO A 259 10.88 15.67 4.70
C PRO A 259 10.85 17.13 5.16
N ASP A 260 11.75 17.96 4.65
CA ASP A 260 11.77 19.40 4.98
C ASP A 260 10.66 20.16 4.24
N LEU A 261 10.31 19.72 3.03
CA LEU A 261 9.24 20.33 2.23
C LEU A 261 7.85 19.77 2.57
N THR A 262 7.77 18.52 3.05
CA THR A 262 6.49 17.87 3.37
C THR A 262 6.05 18.05 4.83
N TYR A 263 6.87 18.68 5.66
CA TYR A 263 6.50 18.98 7.05
C TYR A 263 5.91 20.39 7.18
N ASN A 264 4.61 20.51 7.04
CA ASN A 264 3.89 21.78 7.18
C ASN A 264 2.94 21.71 8.37
N LYS A 265 3.35 22.28 9.50
CA LYS A 265 2.56 22.30 10.75
C LYS A 265 1.60 23.49 10.75
N LEU A 266 0.30 23.21 10.61
CA LEU A 266 -0.75 24.20 10.59
C LEU A 266 -1.55 24.20 11.89
N THR A 267 -1.93 25.38 12.36
CA THR A 267 -3.01 25.53 13.34
C THR A 267 -4.33 25.04 12.75
N LEU A 268 -5.31 24.72 13.60
CA LEU A 268 -6.64 24.32 13.11
C LEU A 268 -7.28 25.41 12.24
N ALA A 269 -7.13 26.67 12.60
CA ALA A 269 -7.68 27.80 11.84
C ALA A 269 -7.04 27.91 10.44
N GLU A 270 -5.74 27.72 10.32
CA GLU A 270 -5.03 27.71 9.04
C GLU A 270 -5.48 26.51 8.19
N PHE A 271 -5.59 25.33 8.78
CA PHE A 271 -6.06 24.13 8.09
C PHE A 271 -7.52 24.27 7.61
N GLU A 272 -8.41 24.79 8.46
CA GLU A 272 -9.80 25.07 8.11
C GLU A 272 -9.94 26.13 7.01
N GLY A 273 -8.96 27.02 6.88
CA GLY A 273 -8.86 28.00 5.80
C GLY A 273 -8.42 27.44 4.45
N LEU A 274 -8.01 26.16 4.37
CA LEU A 274 -7.66 25.53 3.10
C LEU A 274 -8.94 25.25 2.28
N GLY A 275 -8.97 25.73 1.05
CA GLY A 275 -10.12 25.53 0.15
C GLY A 275 -11.33 26.40 0.53
N THR A 276 -12.53 25.81 0.46
CA THR A 276 -13.78 26.49 0.80
C THR A 276 -14.02 26.45 2.31
N PRO A 277 -14.36 27.59 2.94
CA PRO A 277 -14.59 27.66 4.38
C PRO A 277 -15.57 26.59 4.90
N GLY A 278 -15.22 25.93 6.00
CA GLY A 278 -16.01 24.91 6.67
C GLY A 278 -15.83 23.48 6.14
N LEU A 279 -15.40 23.28 4.89
CA LEU A 279 -15.27 21.92 4.33
C LEU A 279 -14.18 21.09 5.01
N MET A 280 -13.01 21.68 5.27
CA MET A 280 -11.93 20.98 5.96
C MET A 280 -12.30 20.65 7.40
N ARG A 281 -13.08 21.50 8.06
CA ARG A 281 -13.66 21.22 9.38
C ARG A 281 -14.62 20.03 9.33
N THR A 282 -15.57 20.01 8.38
CA THR A 282 -16.46 18.88 8.18
C THR A 282 -15.69 17.58 7.95
N PHE A 283 -14.60 17.63 7.17
CA PHE A 283 -13.73 16.45 6.94
C PHE A 283 -13.10 15.93 8.22
N MET A 284 -12.48 16.82 9.02
CA MET A 284 -11.87 16.46 10.31
C MET A 284 -12.87 15.87 11.30
N ASP A 285 -14.01 16.53 11.48
CA ASP A 285 -15.04 16.11 12.43
C ASP A 285 -15.63 14.75 12.03
N SER A 286 -15.83 14.53 10.72
CA SER A 286 -16.36 13.28 10.18
C SER A 286 -15.37 12.10 10.29
N LEU A 287 -14.06 12.38 10.31
CA LEU A 287 -13.02 11.38 10.61
C LEU A 287 -12.90 11.06 12.11
N GLY A 288 -13.42 11.92 12.98
CA GLY A 288 -13.18 11.84 14.43
C GLY A 288 -11.89 12.56 14.88
N ALA A 289 -11.30 13.39 14.01
CA ALA A 289 -10.05 14.11 14.28
C ALA A 289 -10.24 15.48 14.95
N GLY A 290 -11.46 15.85 15.33
CA GLY A 290 -11.80 17.19 15.87
C GLY A 290 -11.05 17.58 17.14
N LYS A 291 -10.41 16.64 17.83
CA LYS A 291 -9.58 16.88 19.03
C LYS A 291 -8.10 17.17 18.71
N ALA A 292 -7.68 17.16 17.45
CA ALA A 292 -6.30 17.47 17.09
C ALA A 292 -5.94 18.90 17.52
N GLY A 293 -4.75 19.08 18.09
CA GLY A 293 -4.25 20.41 18.46
C GLY A 293 -3.68 21.17 17.28
N TYR A 294 -3.28 20.48 16.23
CA TYR A 294 -2.71 20.99 14.98
C TYR A 294 -2.81 19.90 13.91
N VAL A 295 -2.50 20.25 12.67
CA VAL A 295 -2.48 19.32 11.53
C VAL A 295 -1.13 19.41 10.84
N LEU A 296 -0.51 18.27 10.54
CA LEU A 296 0.63 18.20 9.63
C LEU A 296 0.10 18.00 8.20
N VAL A 297 0.48 18.89 7.29
CA VAL A 297 0.04 18.83 5.90
C VAL A 297 1.24 18.50 5.01
N GLY A 298 1.13 17.44 4.21
CA GLY A 298 2.23 16.94 3.40
C GLY A 298 2.59 17.87 2.24
N GLU A 299 1.70 18.04 1.29
CA GLU A 299 1.95 18.83 0.09
C GLU A 299 1.32 20.21 0.22
N MET A 300 2.14 21.18 0.63
CA MET A 300 1.83 22.62 0.57
C MET A 300 2.71 23.28 -0.50
N PRO A 301 2.23 24.27 -1.27
CA PRO A 301 3.10 24.96 -2.22
C PRO A 301 4.33 25.53 -1.50
N PRO A 302 5.56 25.13 -1.89
CA PRO A 302 6.76 25.58 -1.19
C PRO A 302 7.01 27.06 -1.43
N THR A 303 7.47 27.76 -0.38
CA THR A 303 7.89 29.16 -0.43
C THR A 303 9.21 29.33 -1.19
N PRO A 304 9.54 30.52 -1.68
CA PRO A 304 10.84 30.79 -2.30
C PRO A 304 12.03 30.48 -1.37
N GLU A 305 11.87 30.67 -0.07
CA GLU A 305 12.85 30.38 0.95
C GLU A 305 13.10 28.86 1.09
N GLU A 306 12.04 28.07 1.09
CA GLU A 306 12.12 26.59 1.13
C GLU A 306 12.74 26.04 -0.14
N LEU A 307 12.37 26.54 -1.32
CA LEU A 307 12.99 26.15 -2.59
C LEU A 307 14.50 26.44 -2.58
N LYS A 308 14.90 27.61 -2.05
CA LYS A 308 16.30 27.98 -1.91
C LYS A 308 17.05 27.07 -0.92
N ALA A 309 16.44 26.76 0.22
CA ALA A 309 17.02 25.85 1.22
C ALA A 309 17.20 24.44 0.65
N ALA A 310 16.21 23.93 -0.08
CA ALA A 310 16.26 22.64 -0.79
C ALA A 310 17.15 22.66 -2.05
N ARG A 311 17.75 23.80 -2.42
CA ARG A 311 18.57 24.00 -3.63
C ARG A 311 17.82 23.65 -4.91
N ILE A 312 16.53 23.92 -4.96
CA ILE A 312 15.66 23.69 -6.12
C ILE A 312 15.62 24.95 -6.97
N ASP A 313 15.90 24.80 -8.26
CA ASP A 313 15.78 25.87 -9.24
C ASP A 313 14.30 26.29 -9.36
N PRO A 314 13.94 27.57 -9.14
CA PRO A 314 12.59 28.07 -9.30
C PRO A 314 11.96 27.77 -10.66
N ALA A 315 12.75 27.69 -11.72
CA ALA A 315 12.27 27.31 -13.06
C ALA A 315 11.77 25.86 -13.12
N LYS A 316 12.31 24.97 -12.28
CA LYS A 316 11.89 23.57 -12.16
C LYS A 316 10.73 23.39 -11.17
N ALA A 317 10.51 24.34 -10.27
CA ALA A 317 9.49 24.23 -9.24
C ALA A 317 8.10 23.95 -9.82
N GLN A 318 7.72 24.58 -10.93
CA GLN A 318 6.42 24.38 -11.59
C GLN A 318 6.21 22.95 -12.13
N THR A 319 7.27 22.21 -12.41
CA THR A 319 7.17 20.81 -12.87
C THR A 319 7.20 19.81 -11.72
N LEU A 320 7.80 20.20 -10.59
CA LEU A 320 7.94 19.34 -9.41
C LEU A 320 6.74 19.45 -8.48
N PHE A 321 6.19 20.65 -8.31
CA PHE A 321 5.16 20.94 -7.32
C PHE A 321 3.87 21.38 -7.98
N GLY A 322 2.78 20.71 -7.64
CA GLY A 322 1.43 21.20 -7.88
C GLY A 322 0.96 22.10 -6.75
N GLY A 323 -0.32 22.47 -6.79
CA GLY A 323 -0.94 23.31 -5.75
C GLY A 323 -1.19 22.59 -4.42
N GLY A 324 -0.85 21.31 -4.33
CA GLY A 324 -0.91 20.53 -3.10
C GLY A 324 -2.31 20.32 -2.54
N VAL A 325 -2.38 20.05 -1.25
CA VAL A 325 -3.62 19.88 -0.48
C VAL A 325 -4.58 21.07 -0.64
N PRO A 326 -4.12 22.34 -0.62
CA PRO A 326 -5.02 23.49 -0.84
C PRO A 326 -5.73 23.46 -2.19
N ALA A 327 -5.03 23.06 -3.26
CA ALA A 327 -5.63 22.96 -4.58
C ALA A 327 -6.68 21.85 -4.65
N VAL A 328 -6.37 20.66 -4.08
CA VAL A 328 -7.31 19.54 -4.01
C VAL A 328 -8.55 19.92 -3.18
N ALA A 329 -8.37 20.60 -2.05
CA ALA A 329 -9.48 21.08 -1.22
C ALA A 329 -10.42 22.03 -1.98
N LYS A 330 -9.89 22.90 -2.86
CA LYS A 330 -10.70 23.77 -3.73
C LYS A 330 -11.49 22.98 -4.77
N LEU A 331 -10.92 21.91 -5.33
CA LEU A 331 -11.61 21.08 -6.32
C LEU A 331 -12.94 20.54 -5.80
N VAL A 332 -13.06 20.28 -4.49
CA VAL A 332 -14.29 19.72 -3.90
C VAL A 332 -15.49 20.63 -4.15
N SER A 333 -15.30 21.94 -4.12
CA SER A 333 -16.38 22.91 -4.38
C SER A 333 -16.44 23.39 -5.83
N GLU A 334 -15.33 23.35 -6.57
CA GLU A 334 -15.28 23.81 -7.97
C GLU A 334 -15.85 22.79 -8.96
N VAL A 335 -15.69 21.50 -8.65
CA VAL A 335 -16.14 20.40 -9.52
C VAL A 335 -17.58 20.03 -9.18
N PRO A 336 -18.46 19.82 -10.19
CA PRO A 336 -19.84 19.43 -9.94
C PRO A 336 -19.94 18.17 -9.07
N VAL A 337 -20.88 18.16 -8.12
CA VAL A 337 -21.13 17.01 -7.22
C VAL A 337 -21.34 15.72 -8.00
N ALA A 338 -22.04 15.77 -9.14
CA ALA A 338 -22.25 14.60 -9.99
C ALA A 338 -20.97 13.94 -10.50
N THR A 339 -19.91 14.73 -10.76
CA THR A 339 -18.59 14.21 -11.15
C THR A 339 -17.93 13.49 -9.97
N TRP A 340 -18.01 14.04 -8.77
CA TRP A 340 -17.52 13.42 -7.55
C TRP A 340 -18.29 12.12 -7.22
N GLN A 341 -19.61 12.10 -7.44
CA GLN A 341 -20.40 10.88 -7.30
C GLN A 341 -19.91 9.77 -8.23
N ALA A 342 -19.64 10.11 -9.50
CA ALA A 342 -19.09 9.15 -10.47
C ALA A 342 -17.69 8.67 -10.04
N TRP A 343 -16.83 9.57 -9.61
CA TRP A 343 -15.50 9.26 -9.09
C TRP A 343 -15.58 8.32 -7.87
N LEU A 344 -16.42 8.65 -6.88
CA LEU A 344 -16.65 7.83 -5.69
C LEU A 344 -17.18 6.44 -6.04
N ALA A 345 -18.17 6.35 -6.93
CA ALA A 345 -18.77 5.08 -7.34
C ALA A 345 -17.74 4.17 -8.05
N ALA A 346 -16.96 4.72 -8.99
CA ALA A 346 -15.90 3.98 -9.69
C ALA A 346 -14.83 3.48 -8.71
N HIS A 347 -14.37 4.34 -7.81
CA HIS A 347 -13.35 3.98 -6.81
C HIS A 347 -13.87 2.98 -5.77
N PHE A 348 -15.14 3.09 -5.37
CA PHE A 348 -15.76 2.14 -4.45
C PHE A 348 -15.82 0.73 -5.06
N LEU A 349 -16.32 0.62 -6.31
CA LEU A 349 -16.38 -0.67 -6.99
C LEU A 349 -14.99 -1.25 -7.24
N ARG A 350 -14.02 -0.42 -7.65
CA ARG A 350 -12.63 -0.84 -7.82
C ARG A 350 -12.00 -1.36 -6.53
N ALA A 351 -12.14 -0.62 -5.44
CA ALA A 351 -11.51 -0.96 -4.16
C ALA A 351 -12.05 -2.28 -3.58
N ASN A 352 -13.29 -2.61 -3.89
CA ASN A 352 -13.98 -3.79 -3.39
C ASN A 352 -14.17 -4.89 -4.46
N ALA A 353 -13.54 -4.77 -5.64
CA ALA A 353 -13.75 -5.65 -6.79
C ALA A 353 -13.62 -7.14 -6.42
N ALA A 354 -12.64 -7.50 -5.58
CA ALA A 354 -12.38 -8.87 -5.18
C ALA A 354 -13.49 -9.52 -4.33
N VAL A 355 -14.40 -8.73 -3.77
CA VAL A 355 -15.57 -9.17 -2.98
C VAL A 355 -16.90 -8.76 -3.61
N LEU A 356 -16.87 -8.42 -4.89
CA LEU A 356 -18.01 -8.13 -5.75
C LEU A 356 -18.10 -9.19 -6.86
N PRO A 357 -19.18 -9.20 -7.71
CA PRO A 357 -19.32 -10.15 -8.79
C PRO A 357 -18.10 -10.30 -9.67
N SER A 358 -17.83 -11.52 -10.14
CA SER A 358 -16.63 -11.90 -10.87
C SER A 358 -16.35 -11.02 -12.09
N ASP A 359 -17.36 -10.52 -12.76
CA ASP A 359 -17.19 -9.65 -13.93
C ASP A 359 -16.55 -8.28 -13.57
N ILE A 360 -16.77 -7.77 -12.36
CA ILE A 360 -16.09 -6.56 -11.85
C ILE A 360 -14.65 -6.88 -11.43
N ASP A 361 -14.44 -8.01 -10.77
CA ASP A 361 -13.11 -8.49 -10.39
C ASP A 361 -12.24 -8.74 -11.63
N ASP A 362 -12.78 -9.44 -12.62
CA ASP A 362 -12.11 -9.75 -13.88
C ASP A 362 -11.78 -8.47 -14.69
N ALA A 363 -12.70 -7.52 -14.77
CA ALA A 363 -12.46 -6.24 -15.43
C ALA A 363 -11.37 -5.43 -14.70
N THR A 364 -11.37 -5.46 -13.38
CA THR A 364 -10.35 -4.80 -12.55
C THR A 364 -8.98 -5.44 -12.76
N PHE A 365 -8.91 -6.76 -12.82
CA PHE A 365 -7.67 -7.47 -13.15
C PHE A 365 -7.24 -7.21 -14.59
N ALA A 366 -8.17 -7.22 -15.56
CA ALA A 366 -7.84 -6.95 -16.96
C ALA A 366 -7.16 -5.59 -17.14
N PHE A 367 -7.56 -4.59 -16.38
CA PHE A 367 -6.89 -3.29 -16.43
C PHE A 367 -5.64 -3.23 -15.54
N TYR A 368 -5.77 -3.40 -14.21
CA TYR A 368 -4.66 -3.20 -13.28
C TYR A 368 -3.62 -4.32 -13.29
N GLY A 369 -4.04 -5.56 -13.53
CA GLY A 369 -3.15 -6.71 -13.65
C GLY A 369 -2.51 -6.79 -15.03
N LYS A 370 -3.32 -6.91 -16.09
CA LYS A 370 -2.77 -7.13 -17.44
C LYS A 370 -2.20 -5.87 -18.06
N VAL A 371 -2.98 -4.78 -18.16
CA VAL A 371 -2.54 -3.55 -18.84
C VAL A 371 -1.47 -2.81 -18.04
N MET A 372 -1.69 -2.60 -16.75
CA MET A 372 -0.77 -1.79 -15.94
C MET A 372 0.47 -2.55 -15.50
N SER A 373 0.32 -3.81 -15.05
CA SER A 373 1.41 -4.59 -14.46
C SER A 373 2.01 -5.62 -15.41
N GLY A 374 1.36 -5.94 -16.53
CA GLY A 374 1.83 -6.97 -17.47
C GLY A 374 1.67 -8.40 -16.94
N GLN A 375 0.85 -8.61 -15.92
CA GLN A 375 0.59 -9.92 -15.32
C GLN A 375 -0.40 -10.70 -16.20
N PRO A 376 0.00 -11.87 -16.76
CA PRO A 376 -0.86 -12.63 -17.71
C PRO A 376 -2.13 -13.19 -17.07
N GLU A 377 -2.03 -13.75 -15.86
CA GLU A 377 -3.12 -14.45 -15.16
C GLU A 377 -3.33 -13.88 -13.76
N GLN A 378 -4.58 -13.89 -13.30
CA GLN A 378 -4.92 -13.48 -11.96
C GLN A 378 -4.35 -14.48 -10.93
N ARG A 379 -3.89 -13.98 -9.80
CA ARG A 379 -3.46 -14.82 -8.68
C ARG A 379 -4.61 -15.72 -8.20
N ALA A 380 -4.28 -16.95 -7.85
CA ALA A 380 -5.24 -17.92 -7.32
C ALA A 380 -6.09 -17.31 -6.19
N ARG A 381 -7.37 -17.66 -6.14
CA ARG A 381 -8.33 -17.09 -5.18
C ARG A 381 -7.85 -17.20 -3.74
N TRP A 382 -7.28 -18.34 -3.34
CA TRP A 382 -6.75 -18.53 -1.99
C TRP A 382 -5.61 -17.57 -1.64
N LYS A 383 -4.67 -17.29 -2.58
CA LYS A 383 -3.59 -16.30 -2.37
C LYS A 383 -4.15 -14.90 -2.13
N ARG A 384 -5.23 -14.57 -2.81
CA ARG A 384 -5.94 -13.29 -2.65
C ARG A 384 -6.75 -13.25 -1.35
N GLY A 385 -7.30 -14.40 -0.94
CA GLY A 385 -8.00 -14.57 0.33
C GLY A 385 -7.08 -14.41 1.53
N VAL A 386 -5.90 -15.01 1.50
CA VAL A 386 -4.83 -14.79 2.49
C VAL A 386 -4.52 -13.29 2.60
N ALA A 387 -4.18 -12.64 1.49
CA ALA A 387 -3.86 -11.21 1.50
C ALA A 387 -5.04 -10.32 1.99
N ALA A 388 -6.29 -10.71 1.72
CA ALA A 388 -7.47 -10.00 2.20
C ALA A 388 -7.60 -10.09 3.73
N VAL A 389 -7.41 -11.27 4.32
CA VAL A 389 -7.47 -11.47 5.78
C VAL A 389 -6.30 -10.75 6.48
N GLU A 390 -5.08 -10.88 5.95
CA GLU A 390 -3.91 -10.14 6.45
C GLU A 390 -4.15 -8.63 6.44
N GLY A 391 -4.80 -8.11 5.40
CA GLY A 391 -5.16 -6.70 5.32
C GLY A 391 -6.27 -6.26 6.29
N MET A 392 -7.11 -7.17 6.79
CA MET A 392 -8.20 -6.87 7.72
C MET A 392 -7.80 -7.02 9.19
N ALA A 393 -7.08 -8.09 9.52
CA ALA A 393 -6.70 -8.43 10.89
C ALA A 393 -5.39 -9.25 10.91
N GLY A 394 -4.36 -8.73 10.24
CA GLY A 394 -3.13 -9.48 9.95
C GLY A 394 -2.38 -9.95 11.20
N GLU A 395 -2.38 -9.20 12.30
CA GLU A 395 -1.69 -9.63 13.51
C GLU A 395 -2.34 -10.84 14.19
N LEU A 396 -3.65 -11.11 13.95
CA LEU A 396 -4.25 -12.37 14.41
C LEU A 396 -3.68 -13.58 13.65
N VAL A 397 -3.45 -13.42 12.34
CA VAL A 397 -2.78 -14.41 11.51
C VAL A 397 -1.31 -14.54 11.88
N GLY A 398 -0.63 -13.40 12.02
CA GLY A 398 0.79 -13.31 12.36
C GLY A 398 1.13 -13.96 13.69
N LYS A 399 0.25 -13.90 14.67
CA LYS A 399 0.38 -14.60 15.95
C LYS A 399 0.44 -16.12 15.74
N ILE A 400 -0.53 -16.68 15.00
CA ILE A 400 -0.56 -18.12 14.72
C ILE A 400 0.65 -18.54 13.87
N TYR A 401 1.03 -17.69 12.90
CA TYR A 401 2.21 -17.94 12.08
C TYR A 401 3.51 -17.97 12.90
N ALA A 402 3.70 -16.99 13.78
CA ALA A 402 4.88 -16.92 14.62
C ALA A 402 4.99 -18.12 15.56
N GLU A 403 3.88 -18.53 16.19
CA GLU A 403 3.84 -19.72 17.06
C GLU A 403 4.25 -21.02 16.32
N LYS A 404 3.91 -21.13 15.02
CA LYS A 404 4.18 -22.34 14.24
C LYS A 404 5.51 -22.35 13.50
N TYR A 405 5.91 -21.21 12.95
CA TYR A 405 6.98 -21.14 11.95
C TYR A 405 8.16 -20.28 12.35
N TYR A 406 8.10 -19.61 13.51
CA TYR A 406 9.20 -18.78 14.01
C TYR A 406 9.67 -19.28 15.39
N PRO A 407 10.56 -20.29 15.40
CA PRO A 407 11.03 -20.87 16.66
C PRO A 407 11.89 -19.91 17.46
N PRO A 408 11.88 -19.99 18.80
CA PRO A 408 12.64 -19.12 19.70
C PRO A 408 14.14 -19.05 19.39
N GLU A 409 14.72 -20.14 18.90
CA GLU A 409 16.13 -20.23 18.51
C GLU A 409 16.44 -19.30 17.33
N ALA A 410 15.53 -19.20 16.36
CA ALA A 410 15.68 -18.28 15.23
C ALA A 410 15.62 -16.82 15.69
N LYS A 411 14.69 -16.47 16.61
CA LYS A 411 14.61 -15.14 17.22
C LYS A 411 15.92 -14.80 17.96
N ALA A 412 16.43 -15.73 18.76
CA ALA A 412 17.66 -15.54 19.51
C ALA A 412 18.88 -15.33 18.60
N ALA A 413 19.04 -16.14 17.55
CA ALA A 413 20.14 -16.05 16.59
C ALA A 413 20.10 -14.71 15.83
N MET A 414 18.93 -14.26 15.39
CA MET A 414 18.79 -12.97 14.70
C MET A 414 19.00 -11.79 15.64
N THR A 415 18.57 -11.90 16.90
CA THR A 415 18.82 -10.87 17.91
C THR A 415 20.32 -10.72 18.18
N ASP A 416 21.07 -11.82 18.30
CA ASP A 416 22.51 -11.80 18.47
C ASP A 416 23.22 -11.21 17.23
N LEU A 417 22.79 -11.59 16.02
CA LEU A 417 23.32 -11.02 14.78
C LEU A 417 23.15 -9.50 14.76
N VAL A 418 21.95 -8.98 15.05
CA VAL A 418 21.68 -7.53 15.08
C VAL A 418 22.49 -6.83 16.18
N ALA A 419 22.62 -7.45 17.36
CA ALA A 419 23.47 -6.92 18.42
C ALA A 419 24.94 -6.80 17.99
N ASN A 420 25.46 -7.78 17.23
CA ASN A 420 26.83 -7.75 16.71
C ASN A 420 26.99 -6.70 15.59
N LEU A 421 25.99 -6.51 14.73
CA LEU A 421 25.98 -5.41 13.75
C LEU A 421 26.03 -4.03 14.43
N ARG A 422 25.26 -3.83 15.51
CA ARG A 422 25.29 -2.58 16.29
C ARG A 422 26.66 -2.34 16.94
N LYS A 423 27.29 -3.38 17.51
CA LYS A 423 28.66 -3.29 18.05
C LYS A 423 29.66 -2.91 16.97
N ALA A 424 29.58 -3.54 15.79
CA ALA A 424 30.46 -3.22 14.65
C ALA A 424 30.26 -1.77 14.17
N MET A 425 29.02 -1.29 14.10
CA MET A 425 28.72 0.10 13.76
C MET A 425 29.30 1.08 14.78
N ALA A 426 29.19 0.79 16.09
CA ALA A 426 29.78 1.62 17.14
C ALA A 426 31.31 1.72 17.02
N VAL A 427 31.98 0.64 16.62
CA VAL A 427 33.41 0.65 16.32
C VAL A 427 33.69 1.53 15.10
N ASN A 428 32.98 1.33 14.00
CA ASN A 428 33.15 2.11 12.77
C ASN A 428 32.98 3.63 13.01
N LEU A 429 31.96 4.03 13.81
CA LEU A 429 31.70 5.44 14.13
C LEU A 429 32.89 6.11 14.82
N LYS A 430 33.72 5.38 15.59
CA LYS A 430 34.91 5.95 16.27
C LYS A 430 35.99 6.36 15.28
N ASP A 431 36.14 5.65 14.16
CA ASP A 431 37.27 5.75 13.25
C ASP A 431 36.97 6.55 11.97
N LEU A 432 35.75 7.10 11.82
CA LEU A 432 35.34 7.88 10.65
C LEU A 432 36.06 9.24 10.62
N ALA A 433 37.09 9.38 9.78
CA ALA A 433 37.91 10.58 9.69
C ALA A 433 37.16 11.84 9.21
N TRP A 434 36.09 11.67 8.40
CA TRP A 434 35.28 12.77 7.88
C TRP A 434 34.25 13.30 8.89
N MET A 435 33.99 12.57 9.99
CA MET A 435 33.01 12.94 10.99
C MET A 435 33.65 13.65 12.19
N GLY A 436 33.22 14.88 12.44
CA GLY A 436 33.68 15.64 13.60
C GLY A 436 33.21 15.06 14.94
N PRO A 437 33.84 15.45 16.08
CA PRO A 437 33.49 14.88 17.40
C PRO A 437 32.03 15.08 17.81
N ALA A 438 31.45 16.26 17.55
CA ALA A 438 30.05 16.56 17.86
C ALA A 438 29.09 15.66 17.08
N THR A 439 29.26 15.56 15.76
CA THR A 439 28.47 14.71 14.88
C THR A 439 28.60 13.23 15.27
N ARG A 440 29.79 12.80 15.66
CA ARG A 440 30.04 11.41 16.11
C ARG A 440 29.31 11.10 17.40
N LYS A 441 29.23 12.06 18.34
CA LYS A 441 28.42 11.92 19.56
C LYS A 441 26.95 11.74 19.25
N GLU A 442 26.39 12.55 18.35
CA GLU A 442 24.99 12.43 17.91
C GLU A 442 24.73 11.10 17.17
N ALA A 443 25.65 10.68 16.31
CA ALA A 443 25.55 9.39 15.62
C ALA A 443 25.57 8.19 16.60
N GLN A 444 26.40 8.27 17.66
CA GLN A 444 26.40 7.24 18.70
C GLN A 444 25.09 7.25 19.50
N ALA A 445 24.58 8.43 19.88
CA ALA A 445 23.30 8.54 20.58
C ALA A 445 22.14 7.95 19.74
N LYS A 446 22.14 8.20 18.44
CA LYS A 446 21.17 7.60 17.51
C LYS A 446 21.31 6.07 17.45
N LEU A 447 22.53 5.54 17.40
CA LEU A 447 22.77 4.09 17.41
C LEU A 447 22.30 3.43 18.72
N ASP A 448 22.50 4.11 19.85
CA ASP A 448 22.07 3.63 21.18
C ASP A 448 20.55 3.61 21.30
N ALA A 449 19.86 4.61 20.72
CA ALA A 449 18.41 4.71 20.69
C ALA A 449 17.72 3.76 19.68
N PHE A 450 18.49 3.09 18.82
CA PHE A 450 17.95 2.22 17.77
C PHE A 450 17.13 1.08 18.37
N ASN A 451 15.87 0.95 17.94
CA ASN A 451 14.88 -0.02 18.42
C ASN A 451 14.67 -1.17 17.42
N PRO A 452 15.40 -2.30 17.53
CA PRO A 452 15.26 -3.42 16.59
C PRO A 452 13.95 -4.16 16.80
N LYS A 453 13.24 -4.44 15.71
CA LYS A 453 12.04 -5.29 15.66
C LYS A 453 12.36 -6.53 14.84
N ILE A 454 12.39 -7.71 15.48
CA ILE A 454 12.94 -8.94 14.89
C ILE A 454 11.91 -10.07 14.97
N GLY A 455 11.48 -10.55 13.82
CA GLY A 455 10.63 -11.72 13.64
C GLY A 455 9.17 -11.52 13.99
N ALA A 456 8.84 -11.34 15.26
CA ALA A 456 7.47 -11.17 15.72
C ALA A 456 7.39 -10.22 16.91
N PRO A 457 6.30 -9.46 17.08
CA PRO A 457 6.06 -8.63 18.26
C PRO A 457 5.91 -9.50 19.52
N ASP A 458 6.26 -8.92 20.68
CA ASP A 458 6.01 -9.58 21.97
C ASP A 458 4.54 -9.46 22.40
N THR A 459 3.83 -8.43 21.89
CA THR A 459 2.39 -8.22 22.11
C THR A 459 1.72 -7.95 20.76
N PHE A 460 0.70 -8.73 20.43
CA PHE A 460 -0.08 -8.59 19.19
C PHE A 460 -1.32 -7.73 19.41
N LYS A 461 -1.77 -7.00 18.38
CA LYS A 461 -3.06 -6.31 18.38
C LYS A 461 -4.20 -7.31 18.55
N THR A 462 -5.14 -6.99 19.43
CA THR A 462 -6.29 -7.86 19.70
C THR A 462 -7.48 -7.59 18.80
N TYR A 463 -7.51 -6.45 18.10
CA TYR A 463 -8.66 -5.98 17.31
C TYR A 463 -9.97 -6.03 18.10
N GLU A 464 -9.94 -5.49 19.31
CA GLU A 464 -11.08 -5.49 20.22
C GLU A 464 -12.32 -4.84 19.57
N GLY A 465 -13.46 -5.50 19.65
CA GLY A 465 -14.72 -5.06 19.05
C GLY A 465 -14.87 -5.35 17.56
N LEU A 466 -13.81 -5.71 16.83
CA LEU A 466 -13.91 -6.10 15.42
C LEU A 466 -14.42 -7.55 15.29
N THR A 467 -15.49 -7.72 14.55
CA THR A 467 -16.08 -9.04 14.24
C THR A 467 -16.19 -9.22 12.74
N PHE A 468 -16.18 -10.48 12.28
CA PHE A 468 -16.36 -10.82 10.87
C PHE A 468 -17.51 -11.81 10.69
N SER A 469 -18.22 -11.65 9.56
CA SER A 469 -19.25 -12.55 9.07
C SER A 469 -18.66 -13.54 8.07
N ALA A 470 -19.06 -14.79 8.14
CA ALA A 470 -18.66 -15.80 7.13
C ALA A 470 -19.40 -15.66 5.78
N THR A 471 -20.36 -14.73 5.68
CA THR A 471 -21.25 -14.57 4.51
C THR A 471 -21.31 -13.14 3.96
N ASP A 472 -20.58 -12.18 4.56
CA ASP A 472 -20.57 -10.78 4.11
C ASP A 472 -19.12 -10.26 3.96
N PRO A 473 -18.44 -10.61 2.86
CA PRO A 473 -17.06 -10.20 2.67
C PRO A 473 -16.89 -8.69 2.45
N LEU A 474 -17.88 -8.00 1.88
CA LEU A 474 -17.86 -6.54 1.73
C LEU A 474 -18.03 -5.85 3.08
N GLY A 475 -18.99 -6.30 3.89
CA GLY A 475 -19.18 -5.79 5.26
C GLY A 475 -17.94 -5.99 6.12
N ASN A 476 -17.26 -7.14 6.01
CA ASN A 476 -16.01 -7.42 6.69
C ASN A 476 -14.90 -6.40 6.34
N ALA A 477 -14.72 -6.12 5.04
CA ALA A 477 -13.73 -5.15 4.59
C ALA A 477 -14.02 -3.73 5.10
N ILE A 478 -15.30 -3.33 5.11
CA ILE A 478 -15.72 -2.01 5.61
C ILE A 478 -15.57 -1.92 7.13
N ALA A 479 -15.96 -2.98 7.86
CA ALA A 479 -15.82 -3.04 9.32
C ALA A 479 -14.34 -2.95 9.75
N ALA A 480 -13.45 -3.66 9.06
CA ALA A 480 -12.01 -3.56 9.31
C ALA A 480 -11.45 -2.15 9.06
N GLY A 481 -11.88 -1.51 7.97
CA GLY A 481 -11.50 -0.12 7.68
C GLY A 481 -12.04 0.88 8.70
N ALA A 482 -13.25 0.66 9.23
CA ALA A 482 -13.83 1.48 10.29
C ALA A 482 -13.05 1.31 11.61
N TRP A 483 -12.75 0.07 11.98
CA TRP A 483 -11.96 -0.22 13.18
C TRP A 483 -10.57 0.43 13.12
N GLU A 484 -9.89 0.32 11.98
CA GLU A 484 -8.56 0.93 11.79
C GLU A 484 -8.62 2.46 11.88
N ASN A 485 -9.64 3.10 11.27
CA ASN A 485 -9.84 4.53 11.41
C ASN A 485 -10.01 4.93 12.88
N ASP A 486 -10.89 4.23 13.60
CA ASP A 486 -11.17 4.54 15.01
C ASP A 486 -9.94 4.33 15.90
N ASP A 487 -9.16 3.26 15.64
CA ASP A 487 -7.92 3.01 16.35
C ASP A 487 -6.90 4.13 16.13
N GLN A 488 -6.73 4.59 14.90
CA GLN A 488 -5.84 5.71 14.58
C GLN A 488 -6.32 7.03 15.21
N MET A 489 -7.60 7.36 15.08
CA MET A 489 -8.12 8.63 15.61
C MET A 489 -8.00 8.72 17.14
N LYS A 490 -8.08 7.60 17.86
CA LYS A 490 -7.83 7.56 19.32
C LYS A 490 -6.41 7.99 19.71
N ARG A 491 -5.44 7.81 18.83
CA ARG A 491 -4.01 8.08 19.07
C ARG A 491 -3.62 9.55 18.91
N ILE A 492 -4.47 10.40 18.33
CA ILE A 492 -4.17 11.83 18.13
C ILE A 492 -3.78 12.48 19.46
N GLY A 493 -2.57 13.06 19.51
CA GLY A 493 -2.02 13.72 20.69
C GLY A 493 -1.57 12.76 21.81
N GLN A 494 -1.62 11.44 21.57
CA GLN A 494 -1.12 10.46 22.52
C GLN A 494 0.36 10.15 22.25
N PRO A 495 1.10 9.67 23.27
CA PRO A 495 2.45 9.17 23.09
C PRO A 495 2.53 8.10 21.98
N VAL A 496 3.65 8.09 21.27
CA VAL A 496 3.93 7.08 20.26
C VAL A 496 4.26 5.74 20.92
N ASP A 497 3.54 4.69 20.55
CA ASP A 497 3.87 3.33 20.97
C ASP A 497 5.07 2.79 20.18
N LYS A 498 6.26 2.87 20.77
CA LYS A 498 7.51 2.38 20.18
C LYS A 498 7.54 0.84 20.02
N THR A 499 6.57 0.11 20.57
CA THR A 499 6.46 -1.36 20.42
C THR A 499 5.64 -1.77 19.21
N GLU A 500 4.87 -0.86 18.60
CA GLU A 500 4.03 -1.12 17.44
C GLU A 500 4.83 -1.61 16.23
N TRP A 501 4.29 -2.59 15.50
CA TRP A 501 4.86 -3.14 14.30
C TRP A 501 4.08 -2.70 13.05
N PHE A 502 4.81 -2.45 11.96
CA PHE A 502 4.23 -2.07 10.66
C PHE A 502 4.36 -3.18 9.59
N MET A 503 4.88 -4.32 9.98
CA MET A 503 4.93 -5.54 9.17
C MET A 503 4.49 -6.73 10.01
N LEU A 504 3.82 -7.66 9.35
CA LEU A 504 3.40 -8.91 9.95
C LEU A 504 4.58 -9.89 10.04
N PRO A 505 4.58 -10.85 10.97
CA PRO A 505 5.64 -11.86 11.09
C PRO A 505 5.90 -12.66 9.81
N GLU A 506 4.87 -12.90 9.01
CA GLU A 506 4.93 -13.59 7.72
C GLU A 506 5.44 -12.73 6.57
N THR A 507 5.62 -11.43 6.76
CA THR A 507 6.07 -10.52 5.70
C THR A 507 7.56 -10.70 5.40
N VAL A 508 7.87 -11.06 4.16
CA VAL A 508 9.26 -11.15 3.67
C VAL A 508 9.73 -9.78 3.23
N ASN A 509 10.16 -8.97 4.17
CA ASN A 509 10.69 -7.62 3.94
C ASN A 509 11.41 -7.10 5.19
N ALA A 510 11.95 -5.87 5.09
CA ALA A 510 12.50 -5.10 6.19
C ALA A 510 12.15 -3.62 6.01
N TYR A 511 12.13 -2.87 7.10
CA TYR A 511 11.89 -1.42 7.06
C TYR A 511 12.77 -0.69 8.07
N TYR A 512 13.00 0.57 7.81
CA TYR A 512 13.51 1.55 8.75
C TYR A 512 12.50 2.70 8.85
N ASN A 513 12.10 3.04 10.05
CA ASN A 513 11.18 4.14 10.31
C ASN A 513 11.84 5.14 11.27
N PRO A 514 12.33 6.30 10.77
CA PRO A 514 13.08 7.26 11.58
C PRO A 514 12.37 7.75 12.85
N PRO A 515 11.07 8.02 12.86
CA PRO A 515 10.35 8.47 14.02
C PRO A 515 10.15 7.45 15.16
N PHE A 516 10.42 6.15 14.90
CA PHE A 516 10.18 5.06 15.86
C PHE A 516 11.42 4.56 16.57
#